data_3b3d8cf92edd2d18ebb1c4230f4f4b4d
#
_entry.id   3b3d8cf92edd2d18ebb1c4230f4f4b4d
#
_cell.length_a   1.000
_cell.length_b   1.000
_cell.length_c   1.000
_cell.angle_alpha   90.00
_cell.angle_beta   90.00
_cell.angle_gamma   90.00
#
_symmetry.space_group_name_H-M   'P 1'
#
loop_
_entity.id
_entity.type
_entity.pdbx_description
1 polymer ?
#
loop_
_entity_poly.entity_id
_entity_poly.type
_entity_poly.pdbx_seq_one_letter_code
_entity_poly.pdbx_strand_id
1 'polypeptide(L)' 'PPEGINFEELERTLISQAMERSGWVISKAAPLLGMSYKTLQYRLEKFRIQKP' A
#
# COMPACT_ATOMS: atom_id res chain seq x y z
N PRO A 1 -9.82 15.35 10.53
CA PRO A 1 -10.91 15.63 11.43
C PRO A 1 -11.56 14.35 11.92
N PRO A 2 -12.17 14.40 13.07
CA PRO A 2 -12.81 13.19 13.58
C PRO A 2 -13.87 12.66 12.64
N GLU A 3 -14.53 13.56 11.97
CA GLU A 3 -15.47 13.17 10.91
C GLU A 3 -14.80 13.12 9.57
N GLY A 4 -13.49 13.23 9.55
CA GLY A 4 -12.75 13.21 8.32
C GLY A 4 -12.10 11.88 8.06
N ILE A 5 -11.27 11.87 7.02
CA ILE A 5 -10.58 10.68 6.57
C ILE A 5 -9.22 10.60 7.23
N ASN A 6 -8.89 9.43 7.76
CA ASN A 6 -7.53 9.17 8.21
C ASN A 6 -6.72 8.73 7.00
N PHE A 7 -5.85 9.59 6.52
CA PHE A 7 -5.09 9.32 5.31
C PHE A 7 -4.17 8.11 5.45
N GLU A 8 -3.63 7.88 6.64
CA GLU A 8 -2.78 6.72 6.85
C GLU A 8 -3.56 5.42 6.71
N GLU A 9 -4.76 5.36 7.27
CA GLU A 9 -5.61 4.19 7.13
C GLU A 9 -6.03 3.98 5.68
N LEU A 10 -6.39 5.06 5.00
CA LEU A 10 -6.77 4.99 3.60
C LEU A 10 -5.60 4.48 2.76
N GLU A 11 -4.42 5.03 3.00
CA GLU A 11 -3.23 4.62 2.28
C GLU A 11 -2.92 3.14 2.53
N ARG A 12 -2.99 2.71 3.78
CA ARG A 12 -2.78 1.31 4.13
C ARG A 12 -3.77 0.40 3.40
N THR A 13 -5.03 0.79 3.38
CA THR A 13 -6.07 0.00 2.71
C THR A 13 -5.80 -0.12 1.22
N LEU A 14 -5.46 1.00 0.57
CA LEU A 14 -5.18 0.99 -0.86
C LEU A 14 -3.96 0.14 -1.19
N ILE A 15 -2.91 0.25 -0.40
CA ILE A 15 -1.70 -0.53 -0.61
C ILE A 15 -2.00 -2.01 -0.42
N SER A 16 -2.73 -2.35 0.63
CA SER A 16 -3.08 -3.74 0.88
C SER A 16 -3.89 -4.34 -0.26
N GLN A 17 -4.85 -3.59 -0.79
CA GLN A 17 -5.65 -4.04 -1.92
C GLN A 17 -4.79 -4.26 -3.17
N ALA A 18 -3.87 -3.34 -3.43
CA ALA A 18 -2.99 -3.47 -4.58
C ALA A 18 -2.08 -4.68 -4.44
N MET A 19 -1.58 -4.92 -3.23
CA MET A 19 -0.75 -6.10 -2.97
C MET A 19 -1.53 -7.39 -3.19
N GLU A 20 -2.76 -7.44 -2.71
CA GLU A 20 -3.60 -8.62 -2.93
C GLU A 20 -3.87 -8.86 -4.41
N ARG A 21 -4.18 -7.80 -5.15
CA ARG A 21 -4.46 -7.91 -6.58
C ARG A 21 -3.25 -8.35 -7.38
N SER A 22 -2.06 -7.99 -6.92
CA SER A 22 -0.82 -8.32 -7.61
C SER A 22 -0.21 -9.66 -7.14
N GLY A 23 -0.87 -10.33 -6.20
CA GLY A 23 -0.34 -11.57 -5.64
C GLY A 23 0.84 -11.33 -4.73
N TRP A 24 0.89 -10.14 -4.10
CA TRP A 24 1.95 -9.75 -3.18
C TRP A 24 3.31 -9.57 -3.86
N VAL A 25 3.27 -9.18 -5.14
CA VAL A 25 4.47 -8.87 -5.91
C VAL A 25 4.61 -7.36 -6.00
N ILE A 26 5.65 -6.80 -5.38
CA ILE A 26 5.84 -5.35 -5.30
C ILE A 26 5.95 -4.74 -6.70
N SER A 27 6.70 -5.38 -7.60
CA SER A 27 6.91 -4.83 -8.93
C SER A 27 5.62 -4.75 -9.74
N LYS A 28 4.60 -5.54 -9.37
CA LYS A 28 3.30 -5.48 -10.01
C LYS A 28 2.36 -4.53 -9.31
N ALA A 29 2.47 -4.43 -7.99
CA ALA A 29 1.60 -3.55 -7.21
C ALA A 29 1.96 -2.08 -7.38
N ALA A 30 3.25 -1.77 -7.49
CA ALA A 30 3.69 -0.38 -7.57
C ALA A 30 3.03 0.40 -8.71
N PRO A 31 2.98 -0.14 -9.96
CA PRO A 31 2.29 0.57 -11.03
C PRO A 31 0.80 0.80 -10.74
N LEU A 32 0.16 -0.14 -10.06
CA LEU A 32 -1.26 0.02 -9.71
C LEU A 32 -1.46 1.20 -8.77
N LEU A 33 -0.46 1.52 -7.98
CA LEU A 33 -0.52 2.62 -7.02
C LEU A 33 0.14 3.89 -7.56
N GLY A 34 0.70 3.83 -8.75
CA GLY A 34 1.36 4.99 -9.34
C GLY A 34 2.63 5.38 -8.60
N MET A 35 3.34 4.44 -8.02
CA MET A 35 4.57 4.73 -7.28
C MET A 35 5.69 3.79 -7.70
N SER A 36 6.94 4.16 -7.34
CA SER A 36 8.08 3.34 -7.67
C SER A 36 8.17 2.13 -6.74
N TYR A 37 8.96 1.15 -7.16
CA TYR A 37 9.22 -0.04 -6.36
C TYR A 37 9.74 0.34 -4.96
N LYS A 38 10.74 1.21 -4.93
CA LYS A 38 11.34 1.61 -3.66
C LYS A 38 10.35 2.32 -2.75
N THR A 39 9.53 3.18 -3.33
CA THR A 39 8.53 3.89 -2.55
C THR A 39 7.53 2.92 -1.94
N LEU A 40 7.07 1.97 -2.73
CA LEU A 40 6.13 0.97 -2.23
C LEU A 40 6.78 0.11 -1.16
N GLN A 41 8.02 -0.31 -1.38
CA GLN A 41 8.75 -1.10 -0.39
C GLN A 41 8.85 -0.36 0.94
N TYR A 42 9.19 0.94 0.87
CA TYR A 42 9.27 1.77 2.07
C TYR A 42 7.92 1.85 2.79
N ARG A 43 6.84 2.04 2.01
CA ARG A 43 5.51 2.15 2.59
C ARG A 43 5.05 0.87 3.24
N LEU A 44 5.35 -0.28 2.63
CA LEU A 44 5.01 -1.56 3.20
C LEU A 44 5.69 -1.75 4.56
N GLU A 45 6.95 -1.34 4.66
CA GLU A 45 7.67 -1.44 5.92
C GLU A 45 7.13 -0.45 6.94
N LYS A 46 6.86 0.78 6.50
CA LYS A 46 6.36 1.82 7.38
C LYS A 46 5.02 1.43 8.02
N PHE A 47 4.13 0.87 7.23
CA PHE A 47 2.81 0.49 7.70
C PHE A 47 2.75 -0.95 8.20
N ARG A 48 3.85 -1.66 8.13
CA ARG A 48 3.94 -3.07 8.53
C ARG A 48 2.90 -3.93 7.85
N ILE A 49 2.75 -3.72 6.56
CA ILE A 49 1.83 -4.49 5.73
C ILE A 49 2.55 -5.72 5.23
N GLN A 50 1.99 -6.87 5.54
CA GLN A 50 2.60 -8.14 5.16
C GLN A 50 1.54 -9.05 4.59
N LYS A 51 2.01 -10.03 3.80
CA LYS A 51 1.12 -11.06 3.30
C LYS A 51 0.54 -11.84 4.47
N PRO A 52 -0.78 -12.00 4.48
CA PRO A 52 -1.43 -12.74 5.55
C PRO A 52 -0.97 -14.19 5.66
#